data_3f7813171d99d98e618f02a8fe3c350e
#
_entry.id   3f7813171d99d98e618f02a8fe3c350e
#
_cell.length_a   1.000
_cell.length_b   1.000
_cell.length_c   1.000
_cell.angle_alpha   90.00
_cell.angle_beta   90.00
_cell.angle_gamma   90.00
#
_symmetry.space_group_name_H-M   'P 1'
#
loop_
_entity.id
_entity.type
_entity.pdbx_description
1 polymer ?
#
loop_
_entity_poly.entity_id
_entity_poly.type
_entity_poly.pdbx_seq_one_letter_code
_entity_poly.pdbx_strand_id
1 'polypeptide(L)'
;MSFFQHYSCQKRQFEEVESAQINTLLNRKSMARVSSSPGKTITINFYDVDKKLFLVDLPGYGYAKRTLEDKKKWSLLVDGYFTKNPNIDLLRLVCQLVDSRVGLTQDDCDMVSFLNEADIPYVIIATKTDKLNKTEREKAVTSLVSHPLLRQGTQIILFSSESKEGKNDVWDAILRYCE
;
A
#
# COMPACT_ATOMS: atom_id res chain seq x y z
N MET A 1 -3.16 -0.13 1.03
CA MET A 1 -1.81 -0.52 1.47
C MET A 1 -1.38 -1.67 0.60
N SER A 2 -0.27 -1.57 -0.07
CA SER A 2 0.20 -2.58 -1.02
C SER A 2 1.63 -2.97 -0.70
N PHE A 3 1.92 -4.27 -0.70
CA PHE A 3 3.21 -4.84 -0.35
C PHE A 3 3.82 -5.57 -1.55
N PHE A 4 5.15 -5.66 -1.58
CA PHE A 4 5.86 -6.35 -2.63
C PHE A 4 6.72 -7.47 -2.03
N GLN A 5 6.48 -8.68 -2.46
CA GLN A 5 7.19 -9.87 -2.01
C GLN A 5 7.76 -10.63 -3.21
N HIS A 6 9.03 -11.02 -3.12
CA HIS A 6 9.69 -11.84 -4.14
C HIS A 6 9.45 -13.33 -3.87
N TYR A 7 8.95 -14.07 -4.85
CA TYR A 7 8.66 -15.49 -4.72
C TYR A 7 9.13 -16.31 -5.91
N SER A 8 9.69 -17.48 -5.64
CA SER A 8 9.78 -18.57 -6.61
C SER A 8 8.49 -19.40 -6.55
N CYS A 9 7.82 -19.45 -7.66
CA CYS A 9 6.57 -20.08 -8.07
C CYS A 9 5.98 -21.22 -7.24
N GLN A 10 4.68 -21.05 -6.81
CA GLN A 10 3.65 -22.11 -6.95
C GLN A 10 2.25 -21.48 -7.07
N LYS A 11 1.50 -21.87 -8.09
CA LYS A 11 0.17 -21.34 -8.44
C LYS A 11 -0.91 -21.80 -7.45
N ARG A 12 -1.75 -20.87 -6.95
CA ARG A 12 -3.13 -21.13 -6.52
C ARG A 12 -4.03 -19.94 -6.89
N GLN A 13 -5.26 -20.25 -7.31
CA GLN A 13 -6.32 -19.31 -7.65
C GLN A 13 -6.89 -18.65 -6.39
N PHE A 14 -7.09 -17.33 -6.42
CA PHE A 14 -7.78 -16.57 -5.37
C PHE A 14 -8.71 -15.53 -5.99
N GLU A 15 -9.88 -15.29 -5.34
CA GLU A 15 -10.90 -14.34 -5.77
C GLU A 15 -10.59 -12.90 -5.33
N GLU A 16 -11.09 -11.95 -6.09
CA GLU A 16 -10.60 -10.58 -6.26
C GLU A 16 -11.19 -9.56 -5.29
N VAL A 17 -10.33 -8.66 -4.75
CA VAL A 17 -10.69 -7.32 -4.26
C VAL A 17 -9.71 -6.30 -4.88
N GLU A 18 -10.24 -5.18 -5.34
CA GLU A 18 -9.57 -4.29 -6.28
C GLU A 18 -8.94 -3.04 -5.65
N SER A 19 -7.69 -2.75 -5.97
CA SER A 19 -7.03 -1.46 -5.73
C SER A 19 -6.79 -0.71 -7.04
N ALA A 20 -7.32 0.51 -7.14
CA ALA A 20 -7.12 1.37 -8.31
C ALA A 20 -5.63 1.65 -8.58
N GLN A 21 -4.82 1.66 -7.53
CA GLN A 21 -3.39 1.86 -7.59
C GLN A 21 -2.69 0.66 -8.25
N ILE A 22 -3.03 -0.57 -7.84
CA ILE A 22 -2.50 -1.81 -8.43
C ILE A 22 -2.90 -1.91 -9.91
N ASN A 23 -4.15 -1.60 -10.24
CA ASN A 23 -4.59 -1.57 -11.63
C ASN A 23 -3.77 -0.59 -12.49
N THR A 24 -3.46 0.59 -11.93
CA THR A 24 -2.62 1.58 -12.59
C THR A 24 -1.19 1.10 -12.75
N LEU A 25 -0.59 0.50 -11.72
CA LEU A 25 0.75 -0.07 -11.77
C LEU A 25 0.85 -1.17 -12.81
N LEU A 26 -0.10 -2.10 -12.85
CA LEU A 26 -0.11 -3.24 -13.76
C LEU A 26 -0.61 -2.91 -15.18
N ASN A 27 -1.03 -1.66 -15.49
CA ASN A 27 -1.67 -1.28 -16.76
C ASN A 27 -2.90 -2.12 -17.11
N ARG A 28 -3.64 -2.61 -16.13
CA ARG A 28 -4.81 -3.47 -16.35
C ARG A 28 -6.08 -2.82 -15.81
N LYS A 29 -7.15 -2.83 -16.60
CA LYS A 29 -8.42 -2.16 -16.25
C LYS A 29 -9.28 -2.91 -15.22
N SER A 30 -8.93 -4.15 -14.86
CA SER A 30 -9.80 -4.99 -14.01
C SER A 30 -9.12 -6.22 -13.37
N MET A 31 -7.82 -6.19 -13.08
CA MET A 31 -7.21 -7.29 -12.30
C MET A 31 -7.57 -7.21 -10.82
N ALA A 32 -7.65 -6.00 -10.36
CA ALA A 32 -8.11 -5.69 -9.05
C ALA A 32 -9.49 -4.99 -9.18
N ARG A 33 -10.62 -5.50 -8.63
CA ARG A 33 -11.96 -4.93 -8.74
C ARG A 33 -12.21 -3.83 -7.71
N VAL A 34 -12.61 -2.63 -8.07
CA VAL A 34 -13.04 -1.57 -7.14
C VAL A 34 -14.43 -1.92 -6.62
N SER A 35 -14.54 -2.40 -5.38
CA SER A 35 -15.82 -2.67 -4.75
C SER A 35 -16.45 -1.36 -4.30
N SER A 36 -17.60 -1.01 -4.87
CA SER A 36 -18.43 0.12 -4.44
C SER A 36 -19.34 -0.21 -3.25
N SER A 37 -19.30 -1.44 -2.73
CA SER A 37 -20.20 -1.89 -1.66
C SER A 37 -19.43 -2.23 -0.39
N PRO A 38 -19.74 -1.60 0.77
CA PRO A 38 -19.18 -1.98 2.05
C PRO A 38 -19.76 -3.33 2.50
N GLY A 39 -18.93 -4.25 3.00
CA GLY A 39 -19.36 -5.49 3.62
C GLY A 39 -18.88 -6.79 2.99
N LYS A 40 -17.99 -6.76 1.97
CA LYS A 40 -17.37 -7.98 1.45
C LYS A 40 -16.21 -8.44 2.33
N THR A 41 -15.95 -9.75 2.32
CA THR A 41 -14.91 -10.45 3.06
C THR A 41 -13.57 -9.73 2.97
N ILE A 42 -12.92 -9.51 4.10
CA ILE A 42 -11.61 -8.89 4.20
C ILE A 42 -10.59 -9.97 3.78
N THR A 43 -9.94 -9.80 2.64
CA THR A 43 -8.97 -10.76 2.10
C THR A 43 -7.64 -10.07 1.78
N ILE A 44 -6.56 -10.85 1.78
CA ILE A 44 -5.26 -10.45 1.26
C ILE A 44 -5.17 -10.97 -0.18
N ASN A 45 -4.86 -10.09 -1.12
CA ASN A 45 -4.76 -10.44 -2.53
C ASN A 45 -3.29 -10.46 -2.98
N PHE A 46 -2.94 -11.50 -3.74
CA PHE A 46 -1.61 -11.68 -4.30
C PHE A 46 -1.67 -11.58 -5.81
N TYR A 47 -0.89 -10.67 -6.40
CA TYR A 47 -0.79 -10.46 -7.84
C TYR A 47 0.60 -10.87 -8.32
N ASP A 48 0.67 -11.96 -9.09
CA ASP A 48 1.91 -12.41 -9.72
C ASP A 48 2.28 -11.45 -10.87
N VAL A 49 3.48 -10.89 -10.80
CA VAL A 49 4.05 -10.03 -11.83
C VAL A 49 5.19 -10.77 -12.52
N ASP A 50 4.90 -11.29 -13.70
CA ASP A 50 5.85 -11.96 -14.60
C ASP A 50 6.66 -13.08 -13.92
N LYS A 51 6.12 -13.72 -12.90
CA LYS A 51 6.78 -14.75 -12.06
C LYS A 51 8.07 -14.25 -11.38
N LYS A 52 8.24 -12.94 -11.28
CA LYS A 52 9.42 -12.31 -10.68
C LYS A 52 9.13 -11.78 -9.27
N LEU A 53 7.97 -11.22 -9.06
CA LEU A 53 7.56 -10.69 -7.76
C LEU A 53 6.03 -10.81 -7.56
N PHE A 54 5.60 -10.72 -6.31
CA PHE A 54 4.19 -10.58 -5.97
C PHE A 54 3.91 -9.16 -5.45
N LEU A 55 2.87 -8.53 -5.99
CA LEU A 55 2.24 -7.40 -5.33
C LEU A 55 1.19 -7.97 -4.37
N VAL A 56 1.32 -7.63 -3.10
CA VAL A 56 0.38 -8.07 -2.07
C VAL A 56 -0.48 -6.88 -1.65
N ASP A 57 -1.79 -7.00 -1.83
CA ASP A 57 -2.76 -5.98 -1.46
C ASP A 57 -3.41 -6.36 -0.14
N LEU A 58 -3.09 -5.62 0.91
CA LEU A 58 -3.77 -5.74 2.19
C LEU A 58 -5.01 -4.85 2.22
N PRO A 59 -6.09 -5.29 2.85
CA PRO A 59 -7.29 -4.49 2.98
C PRO A 59 -6.99 -3.18 3.71
N GLY A 60 -7.42 -2.05 3.12
CA GLY A 60 -7.23 -0.74 3.73
C GLY A 60 -7.95 -0.60 5.07
N TYR A 61 -7.34 0.05 6.05
CA TYR A 61 -7.93 0.34 7.36
C TYR A 61 -8.83 1.58 7.37
N GLY A 62 -8.74 2.45 6.37
CA GLY A 62 -9.41 3.77 6.31
C GLY A 62 -10.90 3.77 5.96
N TYR A 63 -11.62 2.66 6.10
CA TYR A 63 -13.06 2.64 5.86
C TYR A 63 -13.81 3.18 7.08
N ALA A 64 -14.18 4.45 7.06
CA ALA A 64 -14.85 5.21 8.13
C ALA A 64 -16.19 4.66 8.64
N LYS A 65 -16.68 3.54 8.12
CA LYS A 65 -17.96 2.91 8.49
C LYS A 65 -17.82 1.46 8.97
N ARG A 66 -16.63 1.03 9.39
CA ARG A 66 -16.46 -0.33 9.92
C ARG A 66 -16.93 -0.44 11.35
N THR A 67 -17.62 -1.54 11.64
CA THR A 67 -17.94 -1.93 13.00
C THR A 67 -16.66 -2.25 13.79
N LEU A 68 -16.74 -2.25 15.12
CA LEU A 68 -15.62 -2.69 15.97
C LEU A 68 -15.19 -4.13 15.63
N GLU A 69 -16.13 -4.98 15.23
CA GLU A 69 -15.87 -6.35 14.81
C GLU A 69 -15.06 -6.40 13.51
N ASP A 70 -15.37 -5.55 12.53
CA ASP A 70 -14.62 -5.47 11.27
C ASP A 70 -13.19 -4.97 11.50
N LYS A 71 -13.01 -4.00 12.39
CA LYS A 71 -11.68 -3.52 12.78
C LYS A 71 -10.86 -4.64 13.43
N LYS A 72 -11.48 -5.43 14.31
CA LYS A 72 -10.82 -6.57 14.95
C LYS A 72 -10.45 -7.66 13.94
N LYS A 73 -11.33 -8.00 13.00
CA LYS A 73 -11.05 -8.95 11.92
C LYS A 73 -9.89 -8.46 11.04
N TRP A 74 -9.90 -7.17 10.71
CA TRP A 74 -8.83 -6.54 9.94
C TRP A 74 -7.48 -6.63 10.67
N SER A 75 -7.43 -6.24 11.94
CA SER A 75 -6.22 -6.31 12.77
C SER A 75 -5.66 -7.73 12.83
N LEU A 76 -6.52 -8.72 13.12
CA LEU A 76 -6.12 -10.14 13.16
C LEU A 76 -5.56 -10.64 11.82
N LEU A 77 -6.10 -10.18 10.70
CA LEU A 77 -5.64 -10.55 9.37
C LEU A 77 -4.25 -9.96 9.07
N VAL A 78 -4.07 -8.67 9.36
CA VAL A 78 -2.80 -7.95 9.15
C VAL A 78 -1.72 -8.48 10.10
N ASP A 79 -2.04 -8.63 11.38
CA ASP A 79 -1.17 -9.28 12.35
C ASP A 79 -0.75 -10.68 11.90
N GLY A 80 -1.72 -11.49 11.44
CA GLY A 80 -1.45 -12.82 10.93
C GLY A 80 -0.50 -12.81 9.72
N TYR A 81 -0.63 -11.82 8.84
CA TYR A 81 0.25 -11.66 7.69
C TYR A 81 1.70 -11.37 8.10
N PHE A 82 1.90 -10.47 9.06
CA PHE A 82 3.24 -10.09 9.49
C PHE A 82 3.87 -11.06 10.49
N THR A 83 3.07 -11.72 11.34
CA THR A 83 3.60 -12.54 12.46
C THR A 83 3.55 -14.04 12.21
N LYS A 84 2.63 -14.51 11.35
CA LYS A 84 2.39 -15.95 11.10
C LYS A 84 2.66 -16.39 9.67
N ASN A 85 3.05 -15.46 8.78
CA ASN A 85 3.41 -15.79 7.41
C ASN A 85 4.81 -16.44 7.39
N PRO A 86 4.94 -17.72 7.01
CA PRO A 86 6.24 -18.41 6.99
C PRO A 86 7.21 -17.83 5.95
N ASN A 87 6.73 -16.96 5.09
CA ASN A 87 7.48 -16.33 4.00
C ASN A 87 7.67 -14.82 4.20
N ILE A 88 7.52 -14.34 5.44
CA ILE A 88 7.65 -12.90 5.72
C ILE A 88 9.05 -12.37 5.38
N ASP A 89 10.08 -13.20 5.48
CA ASP A 89 11.47 -12.87 5.11
C ASP A 89 11.64 -12.49 3.63
N LEU A 90 10.65 -12.82 2.79
CA LEU A 90 10.62 -12.43 1.39
C LEU A 90 9.99 -11.05 1.16
N LEU A 91 9.44 -10.43 2.20
CA LEU A 91 8.91 -9.07 2.13
C LEU A 91 10.08 -8.08 1.92
N ARG A 92 10.08 -7.41 0.78
CA ARG A 92 11.16 -6.49 0.39
C ARG A 92 10.82 -5.03 0.64
N LEU A 93 9.57 -4.66 0.43
CA LEU A 93 9.16 -3.26 0.52
C LEU A 93 7.68 -3.17 0.87
N VAL A 94 7.34 -2.22 1.73
CA VAL A 94 5.99 -1.79 2.00
C VAL A 94 5.73 -0.45 1.30
N CYS A 95 4.71 -0.40 0.47
CA CYS A 95 4.20 0.85 -0.10
C CYS A 95 3.03 1.35 0.75
N GLN A 96 3.29 2.28 1.66
CA GLN A 96 2.27 2.90 2.49
C GLN A 96 1.52 3.96 1.69
N LEU A 97 0.25 3.70 1.39
CA LEU A 97 -0.61 4.63 0.64
C LEU A 97 -1.20 5.68 1.58
N VAL A 98 -0.98 6.95 1.28
CA VAL A 98 -1.50 8.10 2.04
C VAL A 98 -2.29 9.01 1.11
N ASP A 99 -3.49 9.42 1.48
CA ASP A 99 -4.24 10.43 0.71
C ASP A 99 -3.58 11.79 0.89
N SER A 100 -3.01 12.34 -0.18
CA SER A 100 -2.25 13.59 -0.13
C SER A 100 -3.07 14.82 0.32
N ARG A 101 -4.40 14.73 0.27
CA ARG A 101 -5.31 15.80 0.73
C ARG A 101 -5.46 15.80 2.26
N VAL A 102 -5.21 14.66 2.91
CA VAL A 102 -5.43 14.45 4.35
C VAL A 102 -4.10 14.38 5.11
N GLY A 103 -3.07 13.80 4.48
CA GLY A 103 -1.82 13.44 5.14
C GLY A 103 -1.93 12.14 5.94
N LEU A 104 -0.99 11.90 6.84
CA LEU A 104 -0.98 10.71 7.70
C LEU A 104 -2.15 10.77 8.71
N THR A 105 -3.06 9.82 8.61
CA THR A 105 -4.10 9.59 9.61
C THR A 105 -3.52 8.86 10.84
N GLN A 106 -4.30 8.72 11.93
CA GLN A 106 -3.84 7.95 13.10
C GLN A 106 -3.54 6.49 12.72
N ASP A 107 -4.40 5.86 11.91
CA ASP A 107 -4.18 4.49 11.44
C ASP A 107 -2.89 4.39 10.58
N ASP A 108 -2.56 5.42 9.78
CA ASP A 108 -1.30 5.49 9.04
C ASP A 108 -0.11 5.62 9.99
N CYS A 109 -0.23 6.44 11.02
CA CYS A 109 0.80 6.61 12.04
C CYS A 109 1.07 5.31 12.80
N ASP A 110 0.02 4.59 13.19
CA ASP A 110 0.14 3.31 13.88
C ASP A 110 0.87 2.27 13.01
N MET A 111 0.55 2.25 11.70
CA MET A 111 1.23 1.37 10.74
C MET A 111 2.70 1.75 10.54
N VAL A 112 3.00 3.03 10.36
CA VAL A 112 4.39 3.51 10.23
C VAL A 112 5.19 3.18 11.49
N SER A 113 4.61 3.35 12.67
CA SER A 113 5.25 2.97 13.94
C SER A 113 5.58 1.47 13.96
N PHE A 114 4.62 0.62 13.59
CA PHE A 114 4.83 -0.81 13.48
C PHE A 114 5.95 -1.16 12.48
N LEU A 115 5.96 -0.55 11.29
CA LEU A 115 7.02 -0.78 10.29
C LEU A 115 8.39 -0.35 10.78
N ASN A 116 8.44 0.74 11.56
CA ASN A 116 9.66 1.20 12.19
C ASN A 116 10.16 0.23 13.26
N GLU A 117 9.29 -0.25 14.14
CA GLU A 117 9.62 -1.20 15.20
C GLU A 117 10.08 -2.56 14.64
N ALA A 118 9.43 -3.03 13.57
CA ALA A 118 9.76 -4.29 12.90
C ALA A 118 10.94 -4.18 11.91
N ASP A 119 11.54 -2.99 11.76
CA ASP A 119 12.60 -2.68 10.81
C ASP A 119 12.27 -3.07 9.35
N ILE A 120 11.00 -2.98 8.98
CA ILE A 120 10.52 -3.30 7.63
C ILE A 120 10.75 -2.07 6.71
N PRO A 121 11.39 -2.25 5.54
CA PRO A 121 11.55 -1.17 4.57
C PRO A 121 10.22 -0.68 4.03
N TYR A 122 10.04 0.64 3.94
CA TYR A 122 8.83 1.23 3.38
C TYR A 122 9.08 2.53 2.63
N VAL A 123 8.16 2.85 1.72
CA VAL A 123 8.05 4.15 1.04
C VAL A 123 6.64 4.69 1.23
N ILE A 124 6.50 6.02 1.24
CA ILE A 124 5.19 6.68 1.27
C ILE A 124 4.76 6.98 -0.16
N ILE A 125 3.58 6.51 -0.54
CA ILE A 125 2.94 6.88 -1.80
C ILE A 125 1.80 7.84 -1.50
N ALA A 126 2.04 9.13 -1.76
CA ALA A 126 1.07 10.20 -1.59
C ALA A 126 0.09 10.18 -2.78
N THR A 127 -1.07 9.59 -2.58
CA THR A 127 -2.09 9.35 -3.62
C THR A 127 -2.99 10.55 -3.86
N LYS A 128 -3.75 10.52 -4.96
CA LYS A 128 -4.75 11.54 -5.35
C LYS A 128 -4.16 12.94 -5.55
N THR A 129 -2.93 13.02 -6.01
CA THR A 129 -2.24 14.29 -6.28
C THR A 129 -2.92 15.12 -7.37
N ASP A 130 -3.68 14.48 -8.26
CA ASP A 130 -4.53 15.13 -9.27
C ASP A 130 -5.62 16.03 -8.67
N LYS A 131 -5.97 15.84 -7.40
CA LYS A 131 -6.98 16.65 -6.67
C LYS A 131 -6.39 17.89 -5.99
N LEU A 132 -5.08 18.09 -6.06
CA LEU A 132 -4.36 19.19 -5.42
C LEU A 132 -3.81 20.17 -6.45
N ASN A 133 -3.88 21.47 -6.17
CA ASN A 133 -3.13 22.47 -6.91
C ASN A 133 -1.64 22.46 -6.49
N LYS A 134 -0.80 23.24 -7.18
CA LYS A 134 0.65 23.27 -6.96
C LYS A 134 1.02 23.58 -5.51
N THR A 135 0.42 24.61 -4.93
CA THR A 135 0.71 25.04 -3.55
C THR A 135 0.28 23.98 -2.53
N GLU A 136 -0.86 23.34 -2.73
CA GLU A 136 -1.34 22.25 -1.88
C GLU A 136 -0.43 21.04 -1.94
N ARG A 137 0.08 20.69 -3.13
CA ARG A 137 1.07 19.61 -3.31
C ARG A 137 2.36 19.89 -2.55
N GLU A 138 2.90 21.10 -2.67
CA GLU A 138 4.11 21.51 -1.95
C GLU A 138 3.92 21.42 -0.43
N LYS A 139 2.77 21.86 0.08
CA LYS A 139 2.41 21.75 1.49
C LYS A 139 2.28 20.27 1.93
N ALA A 140 1.61 19.44 1.14
CA ALA A 140 1.44 18.03 1.45
C ALA A 140 2.78 17.30 1.53
N VAL A 141 3.68 17.53 0.57
CA VAL A 141 5.03 16.95 0.58
C VAL A 141 5.82 17.44 1.79
N THR A 142 5.83 18.75 2.06
CA THR A 142 6.53 19.33 3.20
C THR A 142 6.04 18.74 4.51
N SER A 143 4.73 18.59 4.67
CA SER A 143 4.12 17.99 5.87
C SER A 143 4.54 16.54 6.07
N LEU A 144 4.60 15.75 4.99
CA LEU A 144 5.05 14.36 5.05
C LEU A 144 6.54 14.27 5.36
N VAL A 145 7.39 15.03 4.65
CA VAL A 145 8.85 15.03 4.86
C VAL A 145 9.23 15.42 6.29
N SER A 146 8.51 16.38 6.88
CA SER A 146 8.78 16.85 8.24
C SER A 146 8.08 16.04 9.34
N HIS A 147 7.34 15.00 8.98
CA HIS A 147 6.58 14.21 9.96
C HIS A 147 7.50 13.41 10.88
N PRO A 148 7.40 13.55 12.22
CA PRO A 148 8.37 13.00 13.17
C PRO A 148 8.42 11.46 13.20
N LEU A 149 7.39 10.78 12.76
CA LEU A 149 7.35 9.31 12.70
C LEU A 149 8.07 8.74 11.46
N LEU A 150 8.27 9.53 10.40
CA LEU A 150 8.96 9.04 9.21
C LEU A 150 10.47 9.03 9.47
N ARG A 151 11.13 7.92 9.11
CA ARG A 151 12.59 7.83 9.16
C ARG A 151 13.21 8.89 8.27
N GLN A 152 14.35 9.43 8.67
CA GLN A 152 15.11 10.34 7.82
C GLN A 152 15.46 9.65 6.50
N GLY A 153 15.15 10.31 5.38
CA GLY A 153 15.37 9.75 4.05
C GLY A 153 14.25 8.83 3.53
N THR A 154 13.14 8.69 4.27
CA THR A 154 11.97 7.97 3.75
C THR A 154 11.55 8.57 2.40
N GLN A 155 11.53 7.75 1.35
CA GLN A 155 11.12 8.19 0.02
C GLN A 155 9.62 8.47 0.00
N ILE A 156 9.23 9.66 -0.50
CA ILE A 156 7.83 10.05 -0.72
C ILE A 156 7.62 10.18 -2.22
N ILE A 157 6.67 9.43 -2.75
CA ILE A 157 6.34 9.39 -4.17
C ILE A 157 4.94 9.98 -4.36
N LEU A 158 4.85 11.03 -5.16
CA LEU A 158 3.56 11.59 -5.58
C LEU A 158 2.92 10.67 -6.62
N PHE A 159 1.66 10.33 -6.42
CA PHE A 159 0.98 9.36 -7.26
C PHE A 159 -0.47 9.75 -7.55
N SER A 160 -0.86 9.56 -8.81
CA SER A 160 -2.26 9.64 -9.23
C SER A 160 -2.62 8.45 -10.12
N SER A 161 -3.64 7.70 -9.73
CA SER A 161 -4.21 6.64 -10.58
C SER A 161 -4.94 7.20 -11.80
N GLU A 162 -5.40 8.44 -11.74
CA GLU A 162 -6.13 9.14 -12.80
C GLU A 162 -5.19 9.62 -13.90
N SER A 163 -4.17 10.39 -13.53
CA SER A 163 -3.18 10.93 -14.49
C SER A 163 -2.02 10.00 -14.78
N LYS A 164 -1.87 8.90 -13.99
CA LYS A 164 -0.72 7.97 -13.98
C LYS A 164 0.61 8.61 -13.54
N GLU A 165 0.54 9.79 -12.93
CA GLU A 165 1.70 10.44 -12.32
C GLU A 165 2.35 9.52 -11.28
N GLY A 166 3.68 9.50 -11.22
CA GLY A 166 4.45 8.75 -10.23
C GLY A 166 4.49 7.23 -10.45
N LYS A 167 3.85 6.71 -11.50
CA LYS A 167 3.82 5.27 -11.77
C LYS A 167 5.23 4.67 -11.94
N ASN A 168 6.07 5.33 -12.73
CA ASN A 168 7.45 4.86 -12.96
C ASN A 168 8.27 4.98 -11.68
N ASP A 169 8.11 6.06 -10.92
CA ASP A 169 8.83 6.26 -9.65
C ASP A 169 8.51 5.17 -8.63
N VAL A 170 7.24 4.71 -8.60
CA VAL A 170 6.85 3.56 -7.76
C VAL A 170 7.52 2.28 -8.24
N TRP A 171 7.54 2.02 -9.55
CA TRP A 171 8.24 0.86 -10.10
C TRP A 171 9.74 0.91 -9.83
N ASP A 172 10.37 2.06 -9.99
CA ASP A 172 11.81 2.23 -9.71
C ASP A 172 12.11 1.98 -8.22
N ALA A 173 11.24 2.43 -7.32
CA ALA A 173 11.36 2.12 -5.91
C ALA A 173 11.25 0.61 -5.64
N ILE A 174 10.22 -0.05 -6.20
CA ILE A 174 10.01 -1.49 -6.05
C ILE A 174 11.24 -2.28 -6.54
N LEU A 175 11.69 -2.01 -7.76
CA LEU A 175 12.79 -2.74 -8.39
C LEU A 175 14.09 -2.60 -7.59
N ARG A 176 14.36 -1.40 -7.06
CA ARG A 176 15.54 -1.13 -6.21
C ARG A 176 15.60 -2.00 -4.96
N TYR A 177 14.46 -2.36 -4.39
CA TYR A 177 14.37 -3.23 -3.20
C TYR A 177 14.28 -4.71 -3.56
N CYS A 178 14.08 -5.05 -4.84
CA CYS A 178 14.03 -6.44 -5.32
C CYS A 178 15.39 -6.94 -5.87
N GLU A 179 16.34 -6.04 -6.08
CA GLU A 179 17.74 -6.39 -6.44
C GLU A 179 18.50 -6.90 -5.19
#